data_1045377a8329743c0a9fa0b83582148a
#
_entry.id   1045377a8329743c0a9fa0b83582148a
#
_cell.length_a   1.000
_cell.length_b   1.000
_cell.length_c   1.000
_cell.angle_alpha   90.00
_cell.angle_beta   90.00
_cell.angle_gamma   90.00
#
_symmetry.space_group_name_H-M   'P 1'
#
loop_
_entity.id
_entity.type
_entity.pdbx_description
1 polymer ?
#
loop_
_entity_poly.entity_id
_entity_poly.type
_entity_poly.pdbx_seq_one_letter_code
_entity_poly.pdbx_strand_id
1 'polypeptide(L)'
;MKSRILLAVSLLSILCGAALLLQPGSKVSADEGLKARVFEMRTYTTAEGRLDVLHKRFREHTNYLFVKHGMTLIGYWTPTDKPETLVYILAYPNMEARKKSWKGFLGDEAWKKAWDDSKKDGPVVTKVEKEFFNPTDYSPIR
;
A
#
# COMPACT_ATOMS: atom_id res chain seq x y z
N MET A 1 80.61 -11.32 35.76
CA MET A 1 79.64 -10.84 36.75
C MET A 1 78.32 -10.53 36.00
N LYS A 2 77.33 -11.37 36.23
CA LYS A 2 76.06 -11.38 35.38
C LYS A 2 74.92 -10.89 36.27
N SER A 3 74.42 -9.75 35.99
CA SER A 3 73.22 -9.21 36.63
C SER A 3 71.98 -9.73 35.95
N ARG A 4 71.08 -10.36 36.69
CA ARG A 4 69.77 -10.85 36.23
C ARG A 4 68.72 -9.84 36.58
N ILE A 5 68.12 -9.24 35.54
CA ILE A 5 66.96 -8.38 35.68
C ILE A 5 65.71 -9.25 35.55
N LEU A 6 64.93 -9.35 36.64
CA LEU A 6 63.61 -9.97 36.66
C LEU A 6 62.56 -8.95 36.10
N LEU A 7 61.98 -9.31 35.00
CA LEU A 7 60.81 -8.58 34.48
C LEU A 7 59.56 -9.17 35.14
N ALA A 8 58.89 -8.38 35.96
CA ALA A 8 57.59 -8.68 36.46
C ALA A 8 56.54 -8.28 35.40
N VAL A 9 55.84 -9.25 34.79
CA VAL A 9 54.74 -9.04 33.91
C VAL A 9 53.48 -8.93 34.76
N SER A 10 52.97 -7.72 34.88
CA SER A 10 51.69 -7.42 35.52
C SER A 10 50.56 -7.66 34.50
N LEU A 11 49.81 -8.73 34.68
CA LEU A 11 48.56 -8.96 33.94
C LEU A 11 47.45 -8.05 34.47
N LEU A 12 47.18 -6.99 33.75
CA LEU A 12 46.00 -6.12 33.97
C LEU A 12 44.81 -6.70 33.17
N SER A 13 43.99 -7.48 33.87
CA SER A 13 42.72 -8.00 33.33
C SER A 13 41.70 -6.85 33.23
N ILE A 14 41.52 -6.32 32.03
CA ILE A 14 40.45 -5.37 31.72
C ILE A 14 39.14 -6.16 31.61
N LEU A 15 38.32 -6.15 32.67
CA LEU A 15 36.89 -6.54 32.58
C LEU A 15 36.16 -5.50 31.76
N CYS A 16 35.98 -5.76 30.47
CA CYS A 16 35.08 -4.98 29.62
C CYS A 16 33.64 -5.38 29.93
N GLY A 17 33.05 -4.79 30.96
CA GLY A 17 31.62 -4.90 31.24
C GLY A 17 30.83 -4.19 30.15
N ALA A 18 30.35 -4.96 29.16
CA ALA A 18 29.38 -4.45 28.21
C ALA A 18 28.05 -4.19 28.94
N ALA A 19 27.84 -2.96 29.41
CA ALA A 19 26.54 -2.50 29.86
C ALA A 19 25.63 -2.46 28.62
N LEU A 20 24.81 -3.50 28.47
CA LEU A 20 23.74 -3.54 27.52
C LEU A 20 22.70 -2.47 27.95
N LEU A 21 22.83 -1.26 27.43
CA LEU A 21 21.81 -0.24 27.59
C LEU A 21 20.56 -0.77 26.90
N LEU A 22 19.63 -1.32 27.69
CA LEU A 22 18.25 -1.51 27.25
C LEU A 22 17.73 -0.10 26.88
N GLN A 23 17.75 0.22 25.60
CA GLN A 23 17.01 1.36 25.12
C GLN A 23 15.52 1.08 25.40
N PRO A 24 14.81 1.99 26.08
CA PRO A 24 13.37 1.82 26.23
C PRO A 24 12.82 1.73 24.82
N GLY A 25 12.25 0.54 24.50
CA GLY A 25 11.63 0.30 23.21
C GLY A 25 10.71 1.45 22.92
N SER A 26 10.92 2.12 21.79
CA SER A 26 10.00 3.12 21.28
C SER A 26 8.63 2.48 21.33
N LYS A 27 7.77 2.96 22.22
CA LYS A 27 6.35 2.62 22.18
C LYS A 27 5.87 3.13 20.83
N VAL A 28 5.85 2.26 19.82
CA VAL A 28 5.03 2.49 18.64
C VAL A 28 3.63 2.58 19.21
N SER A 29 3.17 3.82 19.41
CA SER A 29 1.81 4.02 19.88
C SER A 29 0.90 3.42 18.81
N ALA A 30 0.03 2.50 19.24
CA ALA A 30 -1.00 1.93 18.36
C ALA A 30 -1.83 3.02 17.66
N ASP A 31 -1.78 4.23 18.15
CA ASP A 31 -2.42 5.42 17.62
C ASP A 31 -1.73 5.99 16.34
N GLU A 32 -0.43 5.78 16.13
CA GLU A 32 0.21 6.17 14.86
C GLU A 32 -0.20 5.30 13.67
N GLY A 33 -0.64 4.05 13.92
CA GLY A 33 -1.20 3.15 12.90
C GLY A 33 -2.65 3.47 12.53
N LEU A 34 -3.34 4.28 13.33
CA LEU A 34 -4.75 4.64 13.18
C LEU A 34 -4.96 6.07 12.65
N LYS A 35 -3.92 6.73 12.12
CA LYS A 35 -4.10 7.99 11.40
C LYS A 35 -5.11 7.75 10.29
N ALA A 36 -6.21 8.50 10.39
CA ALA A 36 -7.40 8.40 9.56
C ALA A 36 -7.04 8.14 8.09
N ARG A 37 -7.19 6.88 7.66
CA ARG A 37 -7.05 6.53 6.24
C ARG A 37 -8.11 7.27 5.44
N VAL A 38 -7.76 7.67 4.25
CA VAL A 38 -8.73 8.16 3.28
C VAL A 38 -9.19 6.98 2.44
N PHE A 39 -10.49 6.79 2.36
CA PHE A 39 -11.09 5.79 1.49
C PHE A 39 -11.63 6.47 0.23
N GLU A 40 -11.38 5.87 -0.93
CA GLU A 40 -11.90 6.32 -2.22
C GLU A 40 -12.80 5.22 -2.77
N MET A 41 -14.11 5.45 -2.79
CA MET A 41 -15.06 4.63 -3.54
C MET A 41 -15.09 5.09 -4.99
N ARG A 42 -15.02 4.15 -5.89
CA ARG A 42 -15.14 4.41 -7.33
C ARG A 42 -16.24 3.54 -7.92
N THR A 43 -17.10 4.19 -8.67
CA THR A 43 -18.15 3.53 -9.45
C THR A 43 -17.83 3.67 -10.92
N TYR A 44 -17.63 2.53 -11.58
CA TYR A 44 -17.38 2.47 -13.01
C TYR A 44 -18.62 1.93 -13.72
N THR A 45 -19.14 2.69 -14.69
CA THR A 45 -20.14 2.18 -15.63
C THR A 45 -19.43 1.77 -16.91
N THR A 46 -19.66 0.55 -17.38
CA THR A 46 -19.09 0.06 -18.63
C THR A 46 -20.00 0.37 -19.83
N ALA A 47 -19.44 0.22 -21.02
CA ALA A 47 -20.26 0.04 -22.20
C ALA A 47 -21.01 -1.30 -22.11
N GLU A 48 -22.11 -1.44 -22.84
CA GLU A 48 -22.94 -2.64 -22.86
C GLU A 48 -22.12 -3.90 -23.18
N GLY A 49 -22.25 -4.95 -22.37
CA GLY A 49 -21.52 -6.20 -22.50
C GLY A 49 -20.03 -6.14 -22.23
N ARG A 50 -19.51 -5.03 -21.66
CA ARG A 50 -18.07 -4.85 -21.43
C ARG A 50 -17.61 -5.06 -19.96
N LEU A 51 -18.54 -5.40 -19.07
CA LEU A 51 -18.20 -5.60 -17.66
C LEU A 51 -17.20 -6.77 -17.46
N ASP A 52 -17.35 -7.87 -18.19
CA ASP A 52 -16.41 -8.99 -18.08
C ASP A 52 -14.99 -8.64 -18.54
N VAL A 53 -14.86 -7.80 -19.56
CA VAL A 53 -13.56 -7.27 -20.00
C VAL A 53 -12.92 -6.41 -18.90
N LEU A 54 -13.74 -5.60 -18.21
CA LEU A 54 -13.28 -4.82 -17.05
C LEU A 54 -12.84 -5.75 -15.93
N HIS A 55 -13.61 -6.77 -15.59
CA HIS A 55 -13.26 -7.76 -14.57
C HIS A 55 -11.95 -8.49 -14.89
N LYS A 56 -11.76 -8.92 -16.14
CA LYS A 56 -10.53 -9.55 -16.59
C LYS A 56 -9.34 -8.60 -16.38
N ARG A 57 -9.43 -7.36 -16.82
CA ARG A 57 -8.37 -6.35 -16.62
C ARG A 57 -8.04 -6.13 -15.13
N PHE A 58 -9.06 -6.13 -14.24
CA PHE A 58 -8.83 -6.01 -12.81
C PHE A 58 -8.11 -7.23 -12.23
N ARG A 59 -8.53 -8.44 -12.57
CA ARG A 59 -7.93 -9.69 -12.08
C ARG A 59 -6.47 -9.86 -12.55
N GLU A 60 -6.21 -9.61 -13.82
CA GLU A 60 -4.92 -9.90 -14.44
C GLU A 60 -3.89 -8.78 -14.25
N HIS A 61 -4.33 -7.53 -14.11
CA HIS A 61 -3.41 -6.39 -14.13
C HIS A 61 -3.68 -5.36 -13.04
N THR A 62 -4.92 -4.81 -12.96
CA THR A 62 -5.18 -3.59 -12.20
C THR A 62 -4.92 -3.77 -10.71
N ASN A 63 -5.37 -4.86 -10.11
CA ASN A 63 -5.23 -5.12 -8.68
C ASN A 63 -3.76 -5.19 -8.25
N TYR A 64 -2.95 -5.91 -9.01
CA TYR A 64 -1.51 -5.98 -8.77
C TYR A 64 -0.86 -4.60 -8.87
N LEU A 65 -1.19 -3.84 -9.91
CA LEU A 65 -0.63 -2.50 -10.14
C LEU A 65 -1.09 -1.50 -9.08
N PHE A 66 -2.31 -1.59 -8.59
CA PHE A 66 -2.77 -0.79 -7.46
C PHE A 66 -1.90 -1.01 -6.22
N VAL A 67 -1.67 -2.27 -5.86
CA VAL A 67 -0.80 -2.63 -4.71
C VAL A 67 0.63 -2.16 -4.94
N LYS A 68 1.19 -2.39 -6.14
CA LYS A 68 2.53 -1.91 -6.54
C LYS A 68 2.70 -0.41 -6.30
N HIS A 69 1.66 0.37 -6.53
CA HIS A 69 1.67 1.82 -6.36
C HIS A 69 1.14 2.29 -4.98
N GLY A 70 1.08 1.39 -3.99
CA GLY A 70 0.78 1.75 -2.59
C GLY A 70 -0.70 2.01 -2.30
N MET A 71 -1.61 1.47 -3.11
CA MET A 71 -3.04 1.48 -2.83
C MET A 71 -3.44 0.25 -2.04
N THR A 72 -4.25 0.40 -1.00
CA THR A 72 -4.83 -0.73 -0.26
C THR A 72 -6.17 -1.10 -0.86
N LEU A 73 -6.33 -2.37 -1.25
CA LEU A 73 -7.59 -2.88 -1.79
C LEU A 73 -8.54 -3.21 -0.64
N ILE A 74 -9.72 -2.63 -0.62
CA ILE A 74 -10.75 -2.89 0.42
C ILE A 74 -11.77 -3.90 -0.08
N GLY A 75 -12.36 -3.68 -1.25
CA GLY A 75 -13.33 -4.61 -1.82
C GLY A 75 -13.88 -4.15 -3.15
N TYR A 76 -14.60 -5.08 -3.82
CA TYR A 76 -15.16 -4.91 -5.16
C TYR A 76 -16.57 -5.53 -5.20
N TRP A 77 -17.51 -4.82 -5.78
CA TRP A 77 -18.90 -5.25 -5.87
C TRP A 77 -19.50 -4.91 -7.24
N THR A 78 -20.38 -5.77 -7.71
CA THR A 78 -21.32 -5.48 -8.79
C THR A 78 -22.70 -5.31 -8.18
N PRO A 79 -23.36 -4.14 -8.33
CA PRO A 79 -24.72 -3.97 -7.86
C PRO A 79 -25.68 -4.94 -8.56
N THR A 80 -26.63 -5.48 -7.82
CA THR A 80 -27.59 -6.48 -8.34
C THR A 80 -28.58 -5.91 -9.36
N ASP A 81 -28.80 -4.61 -9.30
CA ASP A 81 -29.74 -3.86 -10.16
C ASP A 81 -29.06 -3.03 -11.26
N LYS A 82 -27.72 -3.09 -11.37
CA LYS A 82 -26.92 -2.34 -12.35
C LYS A 82 -25.89 -3.24 -13.00
N PRO A 83 -26.26 -4.03 -14.01
CA PRO A 83 -25.43 -5.11 -14.55
C PRO A 83 -24.09 -4.62 -15.15
N GLU A 84 -24.03 -3.40 -15.68
CA GLU A 84 -22.81 -2.84 -16.29
C GLU A 84 -22.02 -1.95 -15.30
N THR A 85 -22.03 -2.32 -14.02
CA THR A 85 -21.43 -1.46 -12.99
C THR A 85 -20.45 -2.25 -12.10
N LEU A 86 -19.26 -1.70 -11.91
CA LEU A 86 -18.30 -2.12 -10.90
C LEU A 86 -18.12 -1.01 -9.86
N VAL A 87 -18.35 -1.34 -8.59
CA VAL A 87 -18.03 -0.49 -7.45
C VAL A 87 -16.81 -1.07 -6.74
N TYR A 88 -15.85 -0.24 -6.38
CA TYR A 88 -14.72 -0.68 -5.56
C TYR A 88 -14.23 0.42 -4.63
N ILE A 89 -13.58 0.00 -3.55
CA ILE A 89 -13.03 0.90 -2.54
C ILE A 89 -11.54 0.63 -2.39
N LEU A 90 -10.77 1.72 -2.43
CA LEU A 90 -9.35 1.76 -2.13
C LEU A 90 -9.12 2.60 -0.86
N ALA A 91 -8.08 2.28 -0.12
CA ALA A 91 -7.65 3.09 1.02
C ALA A 91 -6.21 3.57 0.87
N TYR A 92 -5.94 4.73 1.45
CA TYR A 92 -4.63 5.39 1.45
C TYR A 92 -4.33 5.96 2.83
N PRO A 93 -3.05 6.10 3.21
CA PRO A 93 -2.69 6.75 4.46
C PRO A 93 -3.22 8.19 4.58
N ASN A 94 -3.26 8.93 3.46
CA ASN A 94 -3.74 10.31 3.37
C ASN A 94 -3.92 10.72 1.90
N MET A 95 -4.43 11.92 1.66
CA MET A 95 -4.67 12.45 0.29
C MET A 95 -3.37 12.67 -0.51
N GLU A 96 -2.25 12.96 0.13
CA GLU A 96 -0.96 13.10 -0.58
C GLU A 96 -0.46 11.72 -1.08
N ALA A 97 -0.54 10.70 -0.23
CA ALA A 97 -0.25 9.32 -0.64
C ALA A 97 -1.16 8.89 -1.80
N ARG A 98 -2.46 9.20 -1.72
CA ARG A 98 -3.41 8.95 -2.81
C ARG A 98 -2.99 9.60 -4.12
N LYS A 99 -2.61 10.88 -4.12
CA LYS A 99 -2.16 11.60 -5.33
C LYS A 99 -0.90 10.95 -5.92
N LYS A 100 0.07 10.59 -5.06
CA LYS A 100 1.31 9.91 -5.46
C LYS A 100 1.02 8.55 -6.08
N SER A 101 0.17 7.75 -5.46
CA SER A 101 -0.21 6.42 -5.93
C SER A 101 -0.87 6.47 -7.32
N TRP A 102 -1.84 7.35 -7.52
CA TRP A 102 -2.49 7.52 -8.82
C TRP A 102 -1.53 8.03 -9.89
N LYS A 103 -0.65 8.97 -9.57
CA LYS A 103 0.36 9.45 -10.51
C LYS A 103 1.27 8.31 -10.97
N GLY A 104 1.75 7.50 -10.02
CA GLY A 104 2.58 6.33 -10.33
C GLY A 104 1.85 5.29 -11.17
N PHE A 105 0.63 4.92 -10.77
CA PHE A 105 -0.20 3.96 -11.48
C PHE A 105 -0.50 4.39 -12.93
N LEU A 106 -0.95 5.62 -13.13
CA LEU A 106 -1.28 6.12 -14.48
C LEU A 106 -0.05 6.28 -15.38
N GLY A 107 1.13 6.46 -14.79
CA GLY A 107 2.43 6.51 -15.50
C GLY A 107 3.03 5.14 -15.80
N ASP A 108 2.51 4.05 -15.23
CA ASP A 108 3.07 2.70 -15.37
C ASP A 108 2.83 2.13 -16.76
N GLU A 109 3.91 1.70 -17.44
CA GLU A 109 3.82 1.15 -18.81
C GLU A 109 2.98 -0.14 -18.86
N ALA A 110 3.03 -0.96 -17.80
CA ALA A 110 2.19 -2.15 -17.73
C ALA A 110 0.70 -1.80 -17.63
N TRP A 111 0.37 -0.69 -16.92
CA TRP A 111 -0.99 -0.18 -16.90
C TRP A 111 -1.43 0.34 -18.27
N LYS A 112 -0.60 1.16 -18.93
CA LYS A 112 -0.91 1.70 -20.26
C LYS A 112 -1.19 0.57 -21.25
N LYS A 113 -0.32 -0.45 -21.26
CA LYS A 113 -0.50 -1.63 -22.11
C LYS A 113 -1.81 -2.36 -21.80
N ALA A 114 -2.10 -2.66 -20.52
CA ALA A 114 -3.33 -3.34 -20.13
C ALA A 114 -4.59 -2.53 -20.47
N TRP A 115 -4.50 -1.21 -20.32
CA TRP A 115 -5.54 -0.28 -20.71
C TRP A 115 -5.81 -0.33 -22.22
N ASP A 116 -4.77 -0.23 -23.04
CA ASP A 116 -4.90 -0.25 -24.51
C ASP A 116 -5.36 -1.61 -25.02
N ASP A 117 -4.79 -2.70 -24.50
CA ASP A 117 -5.20 -4.05 -24.88
C ASP A 117 -6.69 -4.30 -24.59
N SER A 118 -7.20 -3.81 -23.47
CA SER A 118 -8.61 -3.99 -23.11
C SER A 118 -9.59 -3.23 -24.00
N LYS A 119 -9.12 -2.17 -24.69
CA LYS A 119 -9.95 -1.30 -25.54
C LYS A 119 -9.93 -1.66 -27.02
N LYS A 120 -9.24 -2.70 -27.44
CA LYS A 120 -9.11 -3.05 -28.87
C LYS A 120 -10.46 -3.20 -29.58
N ASP A 121 -11.46 -3.69 -28.86
CA ASP A 121 -12.82 -3.87 -29.36
C ASP A 121 -13.78 -2.76 -28.91
N GLY A 122 -13.28 -1.57 -28.62
CA GLY A 122 -14.05 -0.42 -28.19
C GLY A 122 -13.88 -0.02 -26.72
N PRO A 123 -14.57 1.02 -26.28
CA PRO A 123 -14.47 1.54 -24.93
C PRO A 123 -14.95 0.49 -23.90
N VAL A 124 -14.24 0.40 -22.78
CA VAL A 124 -14.63 -0.49 -21.67
C VAL A 124 -15.42 0.28 -20.62
N VAL A 125 -14.90 1.41 -20.17
CA VAL A 125 -15.53 2.25 -19.14
C VAL A 125 -16.01 3.54 -19.80
N THR A 126 -17.28 3.86 -19.62
CA THR A 126 -17.94 5.06 -20.18
C THR A 126 -18.11 6.16 -19.16
N LYS A 127 -18.24 5.81 -17.86
CA LYS A 127 -18.40 6.76 -16.77
C LYS A 127 -17.58 6.32 -15.55
N VAL A 128 -16.99 7.30 -14.85
CA VAL A 128 -16.30 7.11 -13.59
C VAL A 128 -16.81 8.15 -12.59
N GLU A 129 -17.38 7.66 -11.50
CA GLU A 129 -17.71 8.47 -10.33
C GLU A 129 -16.76 8.12 -9.19
N LYS A 130 -16.45 9.08 -8.32
CA LYS A 130 -15.58 8.88 -7.17
C LYS A 130 -16.09 9.68 -5.98
N GLU A 131 -16.01 9.06 -4.81
CA GLU A 131 -16.34 9.68 -3.54
C GLU A 131 -15.24 9.37 -2.53
N PHE A 132 -15.02 10.29 -1.59
CA PHE A 132 -14.02 10.15 -0.55
C PHE A 132 -14.69 10.06 0.82
N PHE A 133 -14.16 9.19 1.67
CA PHE A 133 -14.69 8.95 3.00
C PHE A 133 -13.58 9.00 4.05
N ASN A 134 -13.90 9.57 5.20
CA ASN A 134 -13.13 9.40 6.41
C ASN A 134 -13.86 8.36 7.28
N PRO A 135 -13.15 7.39 7.87
CA PRO A 135 -13.79 6.43 8.77
C PRO A 135 -14.27 7.14 10.03
N THR A 136 -15.38 6.67 10.58
CA THR A 136 -15.81 7.06 11.92
C THR A 136 -14.99 6.35 12.99
N ASP A 137 -15.01 6.84 14.23
CA ASP A 137 -14.32 6.22 15.37
C ASP A 137 -14.82 4.80 15.70
N TYR A 138 -16.04 4.48 15.32
CA TYR A 138 -16.67 3.15 15.48
C TYR A 138 -16.61 2.28 14.21
N SER A 139 -15.93 2.72 13.14
CA SER A 139 -15.79 1.93 11.92
C SER A 139 -14.88 0.72 12.17
N PRO A 140 -15.29 -0.51 11.77
CA PRO A 140 -14.43 -1.69 11.87
C PRO A 140 -13.25 -1.64 10.87
N ILE A 141 -13.36 -0.81 9.82
CA ILE A 141 -12.32 -0.57 8.82
C ILE A 141 -11.85 0.87 8.96
N ARG A 142 -10.56 1.04 9.31
CA ARG A 142 -9.95 2.34 9.55
C ARG A 142 -8.64 2.51 8.79
#